data_c4cb351598da2348e6764453bca7a830
#
_entry.id   c4cb351598da2348e6764453bca7a830
#
_cell.length_a   1.000
_cell.length_b   1.000
_cell.length_c   1.000
_cell.angle_alpha   90.00
_cell.angle_beta   90.00
_cell.angle_gamma   90.00
#
_symmetry.space_group_name_H-M   'P 1'
#
loop_
_entity.id
_entity.type
_entity.pdbx_description
1 polymer ?
#
loop_
_entity_poly.entity_id
_entity_poly.type
_entity_poly.pdbx_seq_one_letter_code
_entity_poly.pdbx_strand_id
1 'polypeptide(L)'
;DENKEKKVLLIKKVAEISNDDNEKNISEFIKLKDEWSNIGPAGKKNEKKMWDEFNKNADRFFVERKQKLTDEINKIGDLNKKLNNDEISISEVKSALNEISDAKNTKEFKNIIKDIKSKINDINIAKKKDRFVAYANIYDALLGKIEIDKAPSNFINAIQKSLENAESNIDELNYACVKLEILAGIDSLKKDQSIRNNIQLEMLSNKFNKNNDLNTNDMDSLINHFINNFSKNDSKTIHANIWKRIIKCVD
;
A
#
# COMPACT_ATOMS: atom_id res chain seq x y z
N ASP A 1 -53.99 23.85 20.79
CA ASP A 1 -52.71 23.11 20.84
C ASP A 1 -51.97 23.12 19.53
N GLU A 2 -51.65 24.33 19.06
CA GLU A 2 -51.04 24.61 17.75
C GLU A 2 -49.74 23.81 17.51
N ASN A 3 -48.86 23.67 18.52
CA ASN A 3 -47.64 22.88 18.41
C ASN A 3 -47.92 21.39 18.19
N LYS A 4 -48.96 20.86 18.78
CA LYS A 4 -49.37 19.45 18.58
C LYS A 4 -49.85 19.22 17.16
N GLU A 5 -50.65 20.14 16.62
CA GLU A 5 -51.15 20.04 15.23
C GLU A 5 -50.01 20.12 14.19
N LYS A 6 -49.08 21.07 14.42
CA LYS A 6 -47.86 21.17 13.57
C LYS A 6 -47.03 19.88 13.59
N LYS A 7 -46.85 19.26 14.75
CA LYS A 7 -46.10 17.99 14.86
C LYS A 7 -46.82 16.81 14.24
N VAL A 8 -48.16 16.74 14.36
CA VAL A 8 -48.97 15.73 13.67
C VAL A 8 -48.80 15.85 12.15
N LEU A 9 -48.77 17.09 11.64
CA LEU A 9 -48.54 17.32 10.23
C LEU A 9 -47.16 16.83 9.76
N LEU A 10 -46.12 17.05 10.56
CA LEU A 10 -44.77 16.54 10.25
C LEU A 10 -44.71 15.01 10.27
N ILE A 11 -45.39 14.35 11.21
CA ILE A 11 -45.48 12.87 11.24
C ILE A 11 -46.13 12.37 9.93
N LYS A 12 -47.22 13.00 9.49
CA LYS A 12 -47.85 12.65 8.20
C LYS A 12 -46.92 12.87 7.03
N LYS A 13 -46.24 14.01 6.94
CA LYS A 13 -45.26 14.28 5.89
C LYS A 13 -44.19 13.21 5.81
N VAL A 14 -43.61 12.79 6.95
CA VAL A 14 -42.65 11.69 6.95
C VAL A 14 -43.23 10.35 6.49
N ALA A 15 -44.48 10.07 6.87
CA ALA A 15 -45.16 8.83 6.46
C ALA A 15 -45.44 8.81 4.93
N GLU A 16 -45.65 9.97 4.32
CA GLU A 16 -45.98 10.15 2.91
C GLU A 16 -44.73 10.22 1.98
N ILE A 17 -43.51 10.35 2.52
CA ILE A 17 -42.29 10.32 1.71
C ILE A 17 -42.25 8.99 0.93
N SER A 18 -41.98 9.06 -0.39
CA SER A 18 -41.85 7.87 -1.24
C SER A 18 -40.66 6.98 -0.85
N ASN A 19 -40.64 5.73 -1.32
CA ASN A 19 -39.52 4.83 -1.08
C ASN A 19 -38.53 4.74 -2.25
N ASP A 20 -38.59 5.68 -3.20
CA ASP A 20 -37.93 5.53 -4.50
C ASP A 20 -36.44 5.93 -4.46
N ASP A 21 -36.02 6.78 -3.50
CA ASP A 21 -34.67 7.29 -3.39
C ASP A 21 -34.28 7.52 -1.92
N ASN A 22 -33.57 6.57 -1.33
CA ASN A 22 -33.23 6.61 0.09
C ASN A 22 -32.34 7.80 0.48
N GLU A 23 -31.41 8.26 -0.36
CA GLU A 23 -30.57 9.42 -0.01
C GLU A 23 -31.37 10.72 0.00
N LYS A 24 -32.25 10.88 -0.98
CA LYS A 24 -33.17 12.00 -1.06
C LYS A 24 -34.16 11.99 0.11
N ASN A 25 -34.70 10.81 0.45
CA ASN A 25 -35.63 10.61 1.54
C ASN A 25 -34.99 10.91 2.90
N ILE A 26 -33.74 10.48 3.13
CA ILE A 26 -32.96 10.81 4.33
C ILE A 26 -32.75 12.32 4.42
N SER A 27 -32.38 12.96 3.31
CA SER A 27 -32.17 14.41 3.26
C SER A 27 -33.45 15.19 3.57
N GLU A 28 -34.60 14.73 3.06
CA GLU A 28 -35.91 15.31 3.33
C GLU A 28 -36.33 15.09 4.81
N PHE A 29 -36.11 13.88 5.34
CA PHE A 29 -36.35 13.60 6.76
C PHE A 29 -35.50 14.49 7.68
N ILE A 30 -34.24 14.75 7.36
CA ILE A 30 -33.38 15.65 8.14
C ILE A 30 -34.00 17.06 8.18
N LYS A 31 -34.50 17.58 7.05
CA LYS A 31 -35.18 18.88 7.00
C LYS A 31 -36.43 18.90 7.90
N LEU A 32 -37.25 17.87 7.81
CA LEU A 32 -38.43 17.75 8.66
C LEU A 32 -38.08 17.60 10.17
N LYS A 33 -36.97 17.01 10.47
CA LYS A 33 -36.42 16.92 11.85
C LYS A 33 -35.96 18.28 12.36
N ASP A 34 -35.37 19.10 11.51
CA ASP A 34 -34.99 20.47 11.86
C ASP A 34 -36.27 21.34 12.07
N GLU A 35 -37.27 21.18 11.22
CA GLU A 35 -38.61 21.82 11.41
C GLU A 35 -39.22 21.39 12.77
N TRP A 36 -39.14 20.08 13.11
CA TRP A 36 -39.64 19.57 14.39
C TRP A 36 -38.97 20.26 15.59
N SER A 37 -37.65 20.44 15.48
CA SER A 37 -36.86 21.05 16.57
C SER A 37 -37.21 22.52 16.80
N ASN A 38 -37.71 23.20 15.77
CA ASN A 38 -38.15 24.59 15.83
C ASN A 38 -39.59 24.75 16.36
N ILE A 39 -40.36 23.65 16.46
CA ILE A 39 -41.69 23.66 17.05
C ILE A 39 -41.55 23.43 18.58
N GLY A 40 -42.12 24.31 19.34
CA GLY A 40 -42.15 24.16 20.81
C GLY A 40 -42.81 22.84 21.28
N PRO A 41 -42.75 22.53 22.57
CA PRO A 41 -43.27 21.26 23.12
C PRO A 41 -44.77 21.14 22.92
N ALA A 42 -45.23 19.92 22.58
CA ALA A 42 -46.67 19.59 22.39
C ALA A 42 -47.32 19.03 23.66
N GLY A 43 -46.72 19.31 24.82
CA GLY A 43 -47.12 18.83 26.13
C GLY A 43 -46.44 17.52 26.57
N LYS A 44 -46.09 17.42 27.88
CA LYS A 44 -45.23 16.34 28.41
C LYS A 44 -45.68 14.89 28.10
N LYS A 45 -46.98 14.63 28.02
CA LYS A 45 -47.52 13.29 27.73
C LYS A 45 -47.47 12.92 26.24
N ASN A 46 -47.58 13.91 25.38
CA ASN A 46 -47.69 13.70 23.91
C ASN A 46 -46.33 13.73 23.23
N GLU A 47 -45.39 14.53 23.74
CA GLU A 47 -44.11 14.80 23.11
C GLU A 47 -43.35 13.53 22.78
N LYS A 48 -43.13 12.65 23.77
CA LYS A 48 -42.41 11.41 23.60
C LYS A 48 -43.08 10.49 22.57
N LYS A 49 -44.40 10.29 22.70
CA LYS A 49 -45.15 9.42 21.79
C LYS A 49 -45.10 9.91 20.36
N MET A 50 -45.24 11.21 20.12
CA MET A 50 -45.20 11.82 18.81
C MET A 50 -43.80 11.76 18.22
N TRP A 51 -42.77 11.96 19.02
CA TRP A 51 -41.39 11.81 18.61
C TRP A 51 -41.04 10.36 18.22
N ASP A 52 -41.48 9.39 19.00
CA ASP A 52 -41.29 7.97 18.70
C ASP A 52 -41.98 7.59 17.36
N GLU A 53 -43.20 8.10 17.12
CA GLU A 53 -43.94 7.87 15.90
C GLU A 53 -43.26 8.55 14.67
N PHE A 54 -42.79 9.79 14.84
CA PHE A 54 -42.06 10.52 13.83
C PHE A 54 -40.82 9.75 13.40
N ASN A 55 -39.98 9.27 14.32
CA ASN A 55 -38.78 8.50 14.01
C ASN A 55 -39.11 7.12 13.43
N LYS A 56 -40.13 6.42 13.98
CA LYS A 56 -40.53 5.11 13.44
C LYS A 56 -40.93 5.15 11.99
N ASN A 57 -41.60 6.21 11.54
CA ASN A 57 -41.94 6.40 10.11
C ASN A 57 -40.69 6.59 9.24
N ALA A 58 -39.58 7.10 9.81
CA ALA A 58 -38.33 7.28 9.11
C ALA A 58 -37.41 6.06 9.13
N ASP A 59 -37.61 5.10 10.04
CA ASP A 59 -36.75 3.92 10.19
C ASP A 59 -36.53 3.17 8.87
N ARG A 60 -37.54 3.12 8.02
CA ARG A 60 -37.52 2.47 6.71
C ARG A 60 -36.45 3.04 5.78
N PHE A 61 -36.13 4.34 5.88
CA PHE A 61 -35.11 4.99 5.04
C PHE A 61 -33.69 4.58 5.43
N PHE A 62 -33.51 4.13 6.67
CA PHE A 62 -32.20 3.76 7.21
C PHE A 62 -31.92 2.25 7.16
N VAL A 63 -32.93 1.41 6.85
CA VAL A 63 -32.77 -0.05 6.81
C VAL A 63 -31.75 -0.47 5.78
N GLU A 64 -31.88 -0.02 4.53
CA GLU A 64 -30.96 -0.36 3.45
C GLU A 64 -29.55 0.19 3.70
N ARG A 65 -29.45 1.41 4.20
CA ARG A 65 -28.16 2.01 4.55
C ARG A 65 -27.46 1.22 5.66
N LYS A 66 -28.21 0.79 6.68
CA LYS A 66 -27.69 -0.04 7.76
C LYS A 66 -27.25 -1.40 7.26
N GLN A 67 -28.04 -2.01 6.36
CA GLN A 67 -27.70 -3.29 5.74
C GLN A 67 -26.41 -3.16 4.92
N LYS A 68 -26.32 -2.19 4.03
CA LYS A 68 -25.16 -1.91 3.21
C LYS A 68 -23.89 -1.70 4.06
N LEU A 69 -24.02 -0.92 5.15
CA LEU A 69 -22.95 -0.70 6.11
C LEU A 69 -22.46 -2.03 6.74
N THR A 70 -23.41 -2.89 7.15
CA THR A 70 -23.10 -4.21 7.72
C THR A 70 -22.41 -5.10 6.71
N ASP A 71 -22.88 -5.12 5.47
CA ASP A 71 -22.31 -5.92 4.39
C ASP A 71 -20.88 -5.45 4.04
N GLU A 72 -20.64 -4.15 4.00
CA GLU A 72 -19.30 -3.60 3.81
C GLU A 72 -18.36 -3.97 4.96
N ILE A 73 -18.79 -3.90 6.22
CA ILE A 73 -17.97 -4.31 7.38
C ILE A 73 -17.66 -5.81 7.32
N ASN A 74 -18.63 -6.64 6.97
CA ASN A 74 -18.43 -8.08 6.81
C ASN A 74 -17.43 -8.37 5.69
N LYS A 75 -17.57 -7.71 4.52
CA LYS A 75 -16.64 -7.82 3.39
C LYS A 75 -15.21 -7.49 3.81
N ILE A 76 -15.01 -6.43 4.58
CA ILE A 76 -13.67 -6.04 5.06
C ILE A 76 -13.13 -7.06 6.08
N GLY A 77 -13.98 -7.56 6.97
CA GLY A 77 -13.62 -8.60 7.92
C GLY A 77 -13.15 -9.88 7.22
N ASP A 78 -13.81 -10.27 6.14
CA ASP A 78 -13.42 -11.43 5.34
C ASP A 78 -12.13 -11.18 4.54
N LEU A 79 -11.93 -9.98 4.02
CA LEU A 79 -10.64 -9.59 3.41
C LEU A 79 -9.49 -9.68 4.40
N ASN A 80 -9.70 -9.23 5.64
CA ASN A 80 -8.69 -9.34 6.70
C ASN A 80 -8.36 -10.80 7.03
N LYS A 81 -9.37 -11.67 7.14
CA LYS A 81 -9.16 -13.12 7.36
C LYS A 81 -8.36 -13.74 6.21
N LYS A 82 -8.76 -13.49 4.96
CA LYS A 82 -8.07 -14.02 3.78
C LYS A 82 -6.62 -13.55 3.69
N LEU A 83 -6.35 -12.26 4.01
CA LEU A 83 -5.00 -11.73 4.05
C LEU A 83 -4.15 -12.40 5.15
N ASN A 84 -4.73 -12.66 6.33
CA ASN A 84 -4.05 -13.34 7.42
C ASN A 84 -3.72 -14.79 7.11
N ASN A 85 -4.56 -15.46 6.30
CA ASN A 85 -4.37 -16.83 5.83
C ASN A 85 -3.52 -16.93 4.55
N ASP A 86 -2.98 -15.82 4.05
CA ASP A 86 -2.22 -15.72 2.80
C ASP A 86 -3.02 -16.20 1.55
N GLU A 87 -4.37 -16.12 1.61
CA GLU A 87 -5.30 -16.50 0.55
C GLU A 87 -5.54 -15.40 -0.48
N ILE A 88 -5.12 -14.18 -0.20
CA ILE A 88 -5.32 -13.00 -1.04
C ILE A 88 -4.08 -12.11 -1.04
N SER A 89 -3.76 -11.52 -2.19
CA SER A 89 -2.61 -10.62 -2.33
C SER A 89 -2.89 -9.21 -1.79
N ILE A 90 -1.82 -8.47 -1.46
CA ILE A 90 -1.91 -7.06 -1.03
C ILE A 90 -2.58 -6.18 -2.09
N SER A 91 -2.35 -6.45 -3.38
CA SER A 91 -2.95 -5.71 -4.50
C SER A 91 -4.46 -5.90 -4.56
N GLU A 92 -4.95 -7.13 -4.39
CA GLU A 92 -6.37 -7.45 -4.35
C GLU A 92 -7.05 -6.82 -3.14
N VAL A 93 -6.42 -6.85 -1.96
CA VAL A 93 -6.94 -6.15 -0.76
C VAL A 93 -7.06 -4.65 -1.02
N LYS A 94 -6.05 -4.00 -1.59
CA LYS A 94 -6.09 -2.57 -1.91
C LYS A 94 -7.21 -2.23 -2.90
N SER A 95 -7.40 -3.04 -3.94
CA SER A 95 -8.48 -2.86 -4.92
C SER A 95 -9.85 -2.99 -4.27
N ALA A 96 -10.06 -4.03 -3.45
CA ALA A 96 -11.33 -4.25 -2.76
C ALA A 96 -11.66 -3.15 -1.74
N LEU A 97 -10.65 -2.58 -1.06
CA LEU A 97 -10.84 -1.45 -0.13
C LEU A 97 -11.26 -0.16 -0.83
N ASN A 98 -10.92 0.04 -2.10
CA ASN A 98 -11.35 1.22 -2.86
C ASN A 98 -12.86 1.21 -3.14
N GLU A 99 -13.48 0.03 -3.20
CA GLU A 99 -14.92 -0.14 -3.43
C GLU A 99 -15.78 0.17 -2.19
N ILE A 100 -15.18 0.23 -1.01
CA ILE A 100 -15.87 0.53 0.24
C ILE A 100 -16.15 2.02 0.33
N SER A 101 -17.37 2.42 0.70
CA SER A 101 -17.79 3.82 0.79
C SER A 101 -18.35 4.19 2.16
N ASP A 102 -19.39 3.50 2.59
CA ASP A 102 -20.23 3.89 3.73
C ASP A 102 -19.61 3.53 5.08
N ALA A 103 -18.90 2.41 5.14
CA ALA A 103 -18.26 1.94 6.36
C ALA A 103 -17.02 2.74 6.81
N LYS A 104 -16.40 3.55 5.93
CA LYS A 104 -15.10 4.24 6.17
C LYS A 104 -15.02 5.02 7.48
N ASN A 105 -16.13 5.59 7.92
CA ASN A 105 -16.17 6.43 9.11
C ASN A 105 -16.49 5.65 10.41
N THR A 106 -16.82 4.37 10.32
CA THR A 106 -17.16 3.55 11.47
C THR A 106 -15.93 3.17 12.30
N LYS A 107 -16.14 2.91 13.60
CA LYS A 107 -15.06 2.45 14.49
C LYS A 107 -14.58 1.05 14.10
N GLU A 108 -15.53 0.18 13.73
CA GLU A 108 -15.26 -1.19 13.29
C GLU A 108 -14.35 -1.20 12.05
N PHE A 109 -14.68 -0.41 11.03
CA PHE A 109 -13.84 -0.26 9.84
C PHE A 109 -12.43 0.17 10.21
N LYS A 110 -12.29 1.22 11.03
CA LYS A 110 -10.98 1.75 11.43
C LYS A 110 -10.11 0.71 12.14
N ASN A 111 -10.74 -0.14 12.99
CA ASN A 111 -10.04 -1.20 13.68
C ASN A 111 -9.56 -2.28 12.70
N ILE A 112 -10.43 -2.78 11.80
CA ILE A 112 -10.07 -3.81 10.82
C ILE A 112 -8.99 -3.29 9.87
N ILE A 113 -9.08 -2.04 9.42
CA ILE A 113 -8.05 -1.40 8.58
C ILE A 113 -6.70 -1.30 9.30
N LYS A 114 -6.70 -1.04 10.60
CA LYS A 114 -5.45 -1.04 11.38
C LYS A 114 -4.79 -2.42 11.35
N ASP A 115 -5.57 -3.49 11.52
CA ASP A 115 -5.06 -4.86 11.49
C ASP A 115 -4.55 -5.23 10.09
N ILE A 116 -5.29 -4.90 9.03
CA ILE A 116 -4.85 -5.09 7.63
C ILE A 116 -3.54 -4.34 7.36
N LYS A 117 -3.40 -3.08 7.79
CA LYS A 117 -2.17 -2.31 7.62
C LYS A 117 -0.99 -2.92 8.36
N SER A 118 -1.21 -3.43 9.59
CA SER A 118 -0.19 -4.14 10.35
C SER A 118 0.28 -5.38 9.61
N LYS A 119 -0.64 -6.25 9.17
CA LYS A 119 -0.30 -7.46 8.40
C LYS A 119 0.44 -7.15 7.10
N ILE A 120 0.01 -6.13 6.35
CA ILE A 120 0.71 -5.68 5.14
C ILE A 120 2.14 -5.23 5.46
N ASN A 121 2.33 -4.51 6.56
CA ASN A 121 3.66 -4.11 7.00
C ASN A 121 4.54 -5.32 7.32
N ASP A 122 4.00 -6.31 8.04
CA ASP A 122 4.72 -7.53 8.39
C ASP A 122 5.12 -8.34 7.14
N ILE A 123 4.20 -8.46 6.16
CA ILE A 123 4.49 -9.09 4.87
C ILE A 123 5.61 -8.33 4.13
N ASN A 124 5.58 -7.01 4.13
CA ASN A 124 6.61 -6.20 3.46
C ASN A 124 7.97 -6.34 4.15
N ILE A 125 8.00 -6.39 5.50
CA ILE A 125 9.23 -6.63 6.27
C ILE A 125 9.79 -8.03 5.97
N ALA A 126 8.94 -9.05 5.93
CA ALA A 126 9.36 -10.41 5.59
C ALA A 126 9.95 -10.47 4.17
N LYS A 127 9.26 -9.89 3.17
CA LYS A 127 9.75 -9.81 1.79
C LYS A 127 11.08 -9.07 1.67
N LYS A 128 11.27 -7.98 2.42
CA LYS A 128 12.56 -7.27 2.45
C LYS A 128 13.67 -8.16 3.02
N LYS A 129 13.40 -8.86 4.11
CA LYS A 129 14.35 -9.80 4.72
C LYS A 129 14.73 -10.92 3.77
N ASP A 130 13.74 -11.55 3.12
CA ASP A 130 13.98 -12.63 2.16
C ASP A 130 14.79 -12.13 0.97
N ARG A 131 14.48 -10.94 0.47
CA ARG A 131 15.24 -10.29 -0.59
C ARG A 131 16.69 -10.04 -0.16
N PHE A 132 16.90 -9.49 1.03
CA PHE A 132 18.24 -9.26 1.57
C PHE A 132 19.06 -10.56 1.63
N VAL A 133 18.49 -11.64 2.15
CA VAL A 133 19.13 -12.96 2.20
C VAL A 133 19.44 -13.47 0.78
N ALA A 134 18.49 -13.36 -0.15
CA ALA A 134 18.68 -13.79 -1.52
C ALA A 134 19.86 -13.06 -2.19
N TYR A 135 19.96 -11.74 -1.99
CA TYR A 135 21.07 -10.97 -2.56
C TYR A 135 22.40 -11.24 -1.84
N ALA A 136 22.39 -11.50 -0.53
CA ALA A 136 23.60 -11.94 0.18
C ALA A 136 24.14 -13.26 -0.38
N ASN A 137 23.24 -14.18 -0.74
CA ASN A 137 23.59 -15.46 -1.37
C ASN A 137 24.31 -15.30 -2.71
N ILE A 138 24.04 -14.23 -3.49
CA ILE A 138 24.76 -13.96 -4.73
C ILE A 138 26.26 -13.86 -4.47
N TYR A 139 26.65 -13.05 -3.48
CA TYR A 139 28.05 -12.82 -3.19
C TYR A 139 28.73 -14.05 -2.57
N ASP A 140 28.03 -14.80 -1.73
CA ASP A 140 28.57 -16.02 -1.17
C ASP A 140 28.72 -17.13 -2.23
N ALA A 141 27.82 -17.18 -3.24
CA ALA A 141 27.97 -18.04 -4.41
C ALA A 141 29.14 -17.62 -5.29
N LEU A 142 29.34 -16.31 -5.55
CA LEU A 142 30.51 -15.78 -6.27
C LEU A 142 31.83 -16.15 -5.62
N LEU A 143 31.86 -16.19 -4.29
CA LEU A 143 33.04 -16.61 -3.51
C LEU A 143 33.19 -18.15 -3.39
N GLY A 144 32.24 -18.92 -3.90
CA GLY A 144 32.23 -20.38 -3.78
C GLY A 144 32.00 -20.88 -2.36
N LYS A 145 31.37 -20.08 -1.48
CA LYS A 145 31.05 -20.47 -0.10
C LYS A 145 29.77 -21.27 -0.01
N ILE A 146 28.86 -21.07 -0.96
CA ILE A 146 27.60 -21.81 -1.11
C ILE A 146 27.43 -22.26 -2.55
N GLU A 147 26.55 -23.23 -2.77
CA GLU A 147 26.18 -23.69 -4.11
C GLU A 147 25.45 -22.58 -4.89
N ILE A 148 25.69 -22.52 -6.19
CA ILE A 148 25.16 -21.45 -7.06
C ILE A 148 23.63 -21.47 -7.13
N ASP A 149 23.02 -22.64 -6.99
CA ASP A 149 21.57 -22.84 -6.98
C ASP A 149 20.86 -22.15 -5.77
N LYS A 150 21.62 -21.78 -4.74
CA LYS A 150 21.11 -20.99 -3.60
C LYS A 150 20.97 -19.48 -3.91
N ALA A 151 21.56 -19.02 -5.00
CA ALA A 151 21.38 -17.67 -5.47
C ALA A 151 20.04 -17.54 -6.23
N PRO A 152 19.46 -16.33 -6.36
CA PRO A 152 18.24 -16.13 -7.15
C PRO A 152 18.45 -16.58 -8.61
N SER A 153 17.45 -17.26 -9.16
CA SER A 153 17.53 -17.94 -10.46
C SER A 153 17.94 -17.03 -11.64
N ASN A 154 17.55 -15.75 -11.58
CA ASN A 154 17.88 -14.74 -12.60
C ASN A 154 19.37 -14.37 -12.64
N PHE A 155 20.16 -14.71 -11.62
CA PHE A 155 21.60 -14.44 -11.56
C PHE A 155 22.49 -15.68 -11.78
N ILE A 156 21.95 -16.89 -11.77
CA ILE A 156 22.70 -18.14 -11.85
C ILE A 156 23.63 -18.15 -13.07
N ASN A 157 23.12 -17.82 -14.25
CA ASN A 157 23.91 -17.81 -15.49
C ASN A 157 25.05 -16.79 -15.45
N ALA A 158 24.81 -15.62 -14.88
CA ALA A 158 25.84 -14.59 -14.74
C ALA A 158 26.93 -15.02 -13.74
N ILE A 159 26.54 -15.63 -12.61
CA ILE A 159 27.47 -16.18 -11.63
C ILE A 159 28.35 -17.26 -12.26
N GLN A 160 27.76 -18.21 -13.00
CA GLN A 160 28.53 -19.27 -13.69
C GLN A 160 29.58 -18.69 -14.63
N LYS A 161 29.21 -17.71 -15.46
CA LYS A 161 30.15 -17.04 -16.38
C LYS A 161 31.27 -16.30 -15.64
N SER A 162 30.95 -15.61 -14.53
CA SER A 162 31.93 -14.84 -13.78
C SER A 162 33.04 -15.70 -13.15
N LEU A 163 32.78 -17.00 -12.94
CA LEU A 163 33.79 -17.93 -12.40
C LEU A 163 34.96 -18.15 -13.37
N GLU A 164 34.80 -17.84 -14.66
CA GLU A 164 35.81 -17.92 -15.72
C GLU A 164 36.67 -16.65 -15.83
N ASN A 165 36.25 -15.55 -15.13
CA ASN A 165 36.99 -14.29 -15.21
C ASN A 165 38.34 -14.43 -14.49
N ALA A 166 39.40 -14.00 -15.18
CA ALA A 166 40.78 -14.02 -14.66
C ALA A 166 40.98 -12.99 -13.54
N GLU A 167 40.43 -11.78 -13.73
CA GLU A 167 40.50 -10.64 -12.81
C GLU A 167 39.19 -9.85 -12.83
N SER A 168 38.91 -9.07 -11.78
CA SER A 168 37.77 -8.18 -11.72
C SER A 168 38.07 -6.85 -12.40
N ASN A 169 37.06 -6.30 -13.10
CA ASN A 169 37.11 -4.91 -13.52
C ASN A 169 36.60 -4.00 -12.42
N ILE A 170 37.52 -3.48 -11.59
CA ILE A 170 37.19 -2.69 -10.40
C ILE A 170 36.43 -1.40 -10.74
N ASP A 171 36.70 -0.79 -11.89
CA ASP A 171 36.01 0.43 -12.31
C ASP A 171 34.54 0.13 -12.61
N GLU A 172 34.24 -0.98 -13.28
CA GLU A 172 32.87 -1.43 -13.55
C GLU A 172 32.14 -1.89 -12.28
N LEU A 173 32.84 -2.52 -11.34
CA LEU A 173 32.25 -2.85 -10.02
C LEU A 173 31.87 -1.57 -9.26
N ASN A 174 32.73 -0.55 -9.27
CA ASN A 174 32.46 0.75 -8.64
C ASN A 174 31.32 1.49 -9.38
N TYR A 175 31.31 1.47 -10.72
CA TYR A 175 30.22 2.06 -11.51
C TYR A 175 28.86 1.46 -11.13
N ALA A 176 28.72 0.13 -11.08
CA ALA A 176 27.49 -0.55 -10.70
C ALA A 176 27.07 -0.15 -9.27
N CYS A 177 28.01 -0.12 -8.33
CA CYS A 177 27.76 0.25 -6.94
C CYS A 177 27.26 1.69 -6.82
N VAL A 178 27.97 2.66 -7.42
CA VAL A 178 27.60 4.08 -7.34
C VAL A 178 26.27 4.36 -8.02
N LYS A 179 25.98 3.70 -9.15
CA LYS A 179 24.70 3.82 -9.83
C LYS A 179 23.54 3.25 -8.99
N LEU A 180 23.75 2.14 -8.29
CA LEU A 180 22.78 1.60 -7.32
C LEU A 180 22.56 2.56 -6.12
N GLU A 181 23.63 3.17 -5.60
CA GLU A 181 23.51 4.18 -4.54
C GLU A 181 22.66 5.39 -4.98
N ILE A 182 22.84 5.85 -6.23
CA ILE A 182 22.05 6.94 -6.80
C ILE A 182 20.56 6.54 -6.87
N LEU A 183 20.25 5.34 -7.38
CA LEU A 183 18.89 4.84 -7.51
C LEU A 183 18.21 4.64 -6.14
N ALA A 184 18.97 4.19 -5.15
CA ALA A 184 18.51 4.00 -3.77
C ALA A 184 18.45 5.32 -2.94
N GLY A 185 18.91 6.45 -3.48
CA GLY A 185 18.99 7.72 -2.75
C GLY A 185 20.03 7.73 -1.64
N ILE A 186 21.07 6.88 -1.73
CA ILE A 186 22.16 6.77 -0.75
C ILE A 186 23.35 7.60 -1.22
N ASP A 187 24.04 8.26 -0.29
CA ASP A 187 25.24 9.03 -0.61
C ASP A 187 26.43 8.10 -0.89
N SER A 188 27.17 8.43 -1.96
CA SER A 188 28.42 7.73 -2.31
C SER A 188 29.59 8.22 -1.47
N LEU A 189 30.65 7.41 -1.38
CA LEU A 189 31.90 7.80 -0.71
C LEU A 189 32.51 9.04 -1.37
N LYS A 190 33.22 9.84 -0.59
CA LYS A 190 33.90 11.07 -1.10
C LYS A 190 34.80 10.81 -2.30
N LYS A 191 35.52 9.68 -2.29
CA LYS A 191 36.40 9.26 -3.41
C LYS A 191 35.66 8.94 -4.70
N ASP A 192 34.36 8.61 -4.64
CA ASP A 192 33.53 8.18 -5.76
C ASP A 192 32.64 9.30 -6.31
N GLN A 193 32.80 10.55 -5.81
CA GLN A 193 31.98 11.69 -6.23
C GLN A 193 32.12 12.02 -7.72
N SER A 194 33.30 11.85 -8.28
CA SER A 194 33.51 12.04 -9.73
C SER A 194 32.69 11.06 -10.55
N ILE A 195 32.73 9.77 -10.17
CA ILE A 195 31.93 8.71 -10.81
C ILE A 195 30.43 9.03 -10.67
N ARG A 196 29.99 9.43 -9.46
CA ARG A 196 28.61 9.80 -9.18
C ARG A 196 28.12 10.94 -10.08
N ASN A 197 28.90 12.01 -10.19
CA ASN A 197 28.56 13.16 -11.02
C ASN A 197 28.44 12.78 -12.50
N ASN A 198 29.34 11.95 -13.02
CA ASN A 198 29.29 11.49 -14.41
C ASN A 198 28.04 10.64 -14.66
N ILE A 199 27.70 9.71 -13.77
CA ILE A 199 26.48 8.88 -13.86
C ILE A 199 25.22 9.75 -13.81
N GLN A 200 25.16 10.74 -12.91
CA GLN A 200 24.01 11.64 -12.82
C GLN A 200 23.83 12.48 -14.10
N LEU A 201 24.91 12.95 -14.71
CA LEU A 201 24.88 13.66 -16.00
C LEU A 201 24.38 12.75 -17.12
N GLU A 202 24.86 11.51 -17.18
CA GLU A 202 24.39 10.48 -18.12
C GLU A 202 22.88 10.22 -17.95
N MET A 203 22.43 10.02 -16.73
CA MET A 203 21.01 9.80 -16.42
C MET A 203 20.12 10.99 -16.80
N LEU A 204 20.60 12.22 -16.59
CA LEU A 204 19.91 13.43 -17.01
C LEU A 204 19.83 13.51 -18.55
N SER A 205 20.93 13.27 -19.25
CA SER A 205 20.97 13.24 -20.71
C SER A 205 19.98 12.24 -21.29
N ASN A 206 19.93 11.04 -20.73
CA ASN A 206 19.01 9.98 -21.17
C ASN A 206 17.53 10.35 -20.93
N LYS A 207 17.21 11.06 -19.85
CA LYS A 207 15.86 11.59 -19.61
C LYS A 207 15.42 12.62 -20.66
N PHE A 208 16.34 13.52 -21.07
CA PHE A 208 16.04 14.52 -22.10
C PHE A 208 15.86 13.89 -23.48
N ASN A 209 16.54 12.78 -23.77
CA ASN A 209 16.45 12.08 -25.04
C ASN A 209 15.26 11.11 -25.17
N LYS A 210 14.27 11.18 -24.26
CA LYS A 210 13.03 10.35 -24.26
C LYS A 210 13.23 8.83 -24.26
N ASN A 211 14.38 8.32 -23.89
CA ASN A 211 14.55 6.89 -23.61
C ASN A 211 14.05 6.61 -22.19
N ASN A 212 12.72 6.52 -22.07
CA ASN A 212 12.00 6.27 -20.83
C ASN A 212 12.02 4.79 -20.45
N ASP A 213 13.19 4.23 -20.14
CA ASP A 213 13.25 2.91 -19.50
C ASP A 213 14.06 2.97 -18.20
N LEU A 214 13.62 3.85 -17.26
CA LEU A 214 13.96 3.74 -15.85
C LEU A 214 12.98 2.76 -15.19
N ASN A 215 13.09 1.49 -15.54
CA ASN A 215 12.26 0.43 -14.97
C ASN A 215 12.88 -0.11 -13.68
N THR A 216 12.04 -0.72 -12.83
CA THR A 216 12.42 -1.53 -11.67
C THR A 216 13.40 -2.67 -11.97
N ASN A 217 13.67 -2.95 -13.25
CA ASN A 217 14.70 -3.84 -13.78
C ASN A 217 16.12 -3.28 -13.67
N ASP A 218 16.28 -2.00 -13.37
CA ASP A 218 17.62 -1.38 -13.32
C ASP A 218 18.50 -1.93 -12.20
N MET A 219 17.91 -2.30 -11.05
CA MET A 219 18.66 -2.89 -9.94
C MET A 219 19.24 -4.26 -10.31
N ASP A 220 18.43 -5.15 -10.86
CA ASP A 220 18.87 -6.50 -11.25
C ASP A 220 19.88 -6.43 -12.40
N SER A 221 19.71 -5.49 -13.33
CA SER A 221 20.65 -5.23 -14.42
C SER A 221 22.01 -4.78 -13.88
N LEU A 222 22.04 -3.88 -12.90
CA LEU A 222 23.28 -3.40 -12.29
C LEU A 222 23.96 -4.47 -11.44
N ILE A 223 23.19 -5.33 -10.77
CA ILE A 223 23.73 -6.48 -10.05
C ILE A 223 24.32 -7.50 -11.01
N ASN A 224 23.65 -7.76 -12.15
CA ASN A 224 24.23 -8.58 -13.23
C ASN A 224 25.50 -7.96 -13.78
N HIS A 225 25.54 -6.63 -13.94
CA HIS A 225 26.74 -5.92 -14.37
C HIS A 225 27.89 -6.12 -13.37
N PHE A 226 27.63 -5.99 -12.07
CA PHE A 226 28.62 -6.31 -11.03
C PHE A 226 29.10 -7.75 -11.15
N ILE A 227 28.19 -8.73 -11.25
CA ILE A 227 28.52 -10.16 -11.31
C ILE A 227 29.42 -10.46 -12.54
N ASN A 228 29.06 -9.92 -13.71
CA ASN A 228 29.81 -10.17 -14.96
C ASN A 228 31.25 -9.60 -14.92
N ASN A 229 31.47 -8.57 -14.11
CA ASN A 229 32.79 -7.94 -13.96
C ASN A 229 33.57 -8.41 -12.71
N PHE A 230 33.02 -9.37 -11.97
CA PHE A 230 33.63 -9.92 -10.75
C PHE A 230 34.53 -11.12 -11.09
N SER A 231 35.65 -11.25 -10.37
CA SER A 231 36.46 -12.47 -10.31
C SER A 231 36.76 -12.84 -8.86
N LYS A 232 36.69 -14.13 -8.54
CA LYS A 232 37.06 -14.68 -7.23
C LYS A 232 38.56 -14.68 -6.95
N ASN A 233 39.37 -14.45 -8.00
CA ASN A 233 40.84 -14.55 -7.92
C ASN A 233 41.48 -13.30 -7.33
N ASP A 234 40.75 -12.20 -7.24
CA ASP A 234 41.26 -10.93 -6.71
C ASP A 234 41.26 -10.85 -5.19
N SER A 235 41.89 -9.78 -4.70
CA SER A 235 41.90 -9.46 -3.28
C SER A 235 40.47 -9.31 -2.74
N LYS A 236 40.10 -10.21 -1.82
CA LYS A 236 38.75 -10.26 -1.21
C LYS A 236 38.31 -8.96 -0.55
N THR A 237 39.24 -8.04 -0.25
CA THR A 237 38.94 -6.83 0.53
C THR A 237 38.24 -5.77 -0.31
N ILE A 238 38.61 -5.61 -1.60
CA ILE A 238 38.10 -4.52 -2.44
C ILE A 238 36.65 -4.80 -2.83
N HIS A 239 36.38 -5.95 -3.45
CA HIS A 239 35.03 -6.29 -3.88
C HIS A 239 34.07 -6.56 -2.71
N ALA A 240 34.57 -7.03 -1.55
CA ALA A 240 33.74 -7.17 -0.34
C ALA A 240 33.21 -5.81 0.16
N ASN A 241 34.05 -4.76 0.12
CA ASN A 241 33.64 -3.42 0.50
C ASN A 241 32.62 -2.83 -0.47
N ILE A 242 32.81 -3.08 -1.78
CA ILE A 242 31.84 -2.66 -2.80
C ILE A 242 30.51 -3.40 -2.61
N TRP A 243 30.53 -4.72 -2.41
CA TRP A 243 29.33 -5.52 -2.18
C TRP A 243 28.55 -5.11 -0.92
N LYS A 244 29.23 -4.79 0.18
CA LYS A 244 28.58 -4.25 1.39
C LYS A 244 27.80 -2.95 1.14
N ARG A 245 28.26 -2.15 0.20
CA ARG A 245 27.54 -0.93 -0.21
C ARG A 245 26.34 -1.27 -1.07
N ILE A 246 26.50 -2.19 -2.03
CA ILE A 246 25.41 -2.68 -2.88
C ILE A 246 24.26 -3.26 -2.04
N ILE A 247 24.58 -4.09 -1.05
CA ILE A 247 23.56 -4.69 -0.16
C ILE A 247 22.74 -3.62 0.59
N LYS A 248 23.33 -2.49 0.95
CA LYS A 248 22.59 -1.37 1.56
C LYS A 248 21.60 -0.71 0.60
N CYS A 249 21.79 -0.84 -0.71
CA CYS A 249 20.89 -0.29 -1.72
C CYS A 249 19.66 -1.18 -1.96
N VAL A 250 19.71 -2.43 -1.50
CA VAL A 250 18.61 -3.41 -1.67
C VAL A 250 17.58 -3.32 -0.53
N ASP A 251 17.93 -2.68 0.58
CA ASP A 251 17.09 -2.48 1.78
C ASP A 251 16.07 -1.30 1.65
#